data_d669d43076fec7ea5f8e68ccbde4d642
#
_entry.id   d669d43076fec7ea5f8e68ccbde4d642
#
_cell.length_a   1.000
_cell.length_b   1.000
_cell.length_c   1.000
_cell.angle_alpha   90.00
_cell.angle_beta   90.00
_cell.angle_gamma   90.00
#
_symmetry.space_group_name_H-M   'P 1'
#
loop_
_entity.id
_entity.type
_entity.pdbx_description
1 polymer ?
#
loop_
_entity_poly.entity_id
_entity_poly.type
_entity_poly.pdbx_seq_one_letter_code
_entity_poly.pdbx_strand_id
1 'polypeptide(L)'
;DVDVPTDEVQESGLLKDIVELQIPGEEGAAFENVFVEQAAGLLAESTRRWAKYHAEQGGDGKRVVPLMVVQMQDLATPEDLYRVIQSLREGWPELPYDCFAHVFGEHTPITAGDTVIPYVEPQSVEDREWVRVLFAKTAISTGWDCPRAEVMVSYRPANDRDYITQIIGRMVRSPLARRIPGDDLLNSVLCLLPRFNRTAAENVVRGINAPDDIGDEKTPMQTVVEPEVLVPIENADLWDLF
;
A
#
# COMPACT_ATOMS: atom_id res chain seq x y z
N ASP A 1 9.85 16.41 28.20
CA ASP A 1 9.69 15.41 27.16
C ASP A 1 9.46 14.08 27.86
N VAL A 2 8.41 13.37 27.49
CA VAL A 2 8.12 12.02 28.00
C VAL A 2 8.63 11.07 26.91
N ASP A 3 9.67 10.34 27.24
CA ASP A 3 10.20 9.28 26.38
C ASP A 3 9.33 8.03 26.59
N VAL A 4 8.60 7.61 25.56
CA VAL A 4 7.75 6.41 25.60
C VAL A 4 8.48 5.30 24.85
N PRO A 5 8.82 4.17 25.50
CA PRO A 5 9.46 3.06 24.84
C PRO A 5 8.67 2.52 23.64
N THR A 6 9.35 2.06 22.59
CA THR A 6 8.72 1.60 21.33
C THR A 6 7.77 0.42 21.55
N ASP A 7 8.08 -0.47 22.48
CA ASP A 7 7.25 -1.60 22.88
C ASP A 7 5.92 -1.13 23.50
N GLU A 8 5.93 -0.08 24.32
CA GLU A 8 4.71 0.51 24.87
C GLU A 8 3.84 1.15 23.76
N VAL A 9 4.46 1.78 22.76
CA VAL A 9 3.75 2.35 21.61
C VAL A 9 3.11 1.23 20.76
N GLN A 10 3.81 0.13 20.55
CA GLN A 10 3.26 -1.06 19.87
C GLN A 10 2.12 -1.71 20.66
N GLU A 11 2.30 -1.89 21.98
CA GLU A 11 1.26 -2.43 22.85
C GLU A 11 0.01 -1.54 22.91
N SER A 12 0.17 -0.22 22.76
CA SER A 12 -0.97 0.71 22.67
C SER A 12 -1.86 0.48 21.47
N GLY A 13 -1.32 -0.15 20.40
CA GLY A 13 -2.02 -0.39 19.14
C GLY A 13 -2.23 0.87 18.29
N LEU A 14 -1.54 1.96 18.57
CA LEU A 14 -1.60 3.19 17.76
C LEU A 14 -0.93 3.01 16.41
N LEU A 15 0.07 2.14 16.33
CA LEU A 15 0.78 1.79 15.12
C LEU A 15 0.49 0.34 14.71
N LYS A 16 0.54 0.07 13.42
CA LYS A 16 0.49 -1.28 12.87
C LYS A 16 1.75 -2.04 13.25
N ASP A 17 1.62 -3.35 13.43
CA ASP A 17 2.70 -4.21 13.93
C ASP A 17 3.79 -4.48 12.89
N ILE A 18 3.40 -4.57 11.61
CA ILE A 18 4.26 -5.07 10.54
C ILE A 18 4.20 -4.17 9.32
N VAL A 19 5.35 -3.88 8.74
CA VAL A 19 5.49 -3.40 7.36
C VAL A 19 6.11 -4.53 6.55
N GLU A 20 5.36 -5.07 5.61
CA GLU A 20 5.79 -6.14 4.71
C GLU A 20 6.25 -5.53 3.39
N LEU A 21 7.50 -5.75 3.01
CA LEU A 21 8.04 -5.33 1.71
C LEU A 21 8.15 -6.55 0.79
N GLN A 22 7.44 -6.50 -0.32
CA GLN A 22 7.51 -7.53 -1.36
C GLN A 22 8.28 -7.00 -2.57
N ILE A 23 9.29 -7.76 -3.00
CA ILE A 23 10.15 -7.45 -4.16
C ILE A 23 10.13 -8.62 -5.13
N PRO A 24 10.36 -8.41 -6.45
CA PRO A 24 10.45 -9.52 -7.40
C PRO A 24 11.69 -10.37 -7.12
N GLY A 25 11.56 -11.69 -7.26
CA GLY A 25 12.68 -12.61 -7.19
C GLY A 25 13.66 -12.46 -8.38
N GLU A 26 13.16 -12.05 -9.55
CA GLU A 26 13.93 -11.77 -10.78
C GLU A 26 13.40 -10.50 -11.45
N GLU A 27 14.26 -9.73 -12.14
CA GLU A 27 13.88 -8.51 -12.82
C GLU A 27 13.15 -8.79 -14.15
N GLY A 28 11.99 -8.14 -14.36
CA GLY A 28 11.29 -8.16 -15.66
C GLY A 28 9.94 -7.46 -15.65
N ALA A 29 9.58 -6.78 -16.75
CA ALA A 29 8.33 -6.03 -16.90
C ALA A 29 7.05 -6.89 -16.73
N ALA A 30 7.13 -8.19 -17.01
CA ALA A 30 6.00 -9.11 -16.81
C ALA A 30 5.59 -9.23 -15.34
N PHE A 31 6.50 -8.98 -14.41
CA PHE A 31 6.22 -9.01 -12.98
C PHE A 31 5.48 -7.78 -12.47
N GLU A 32 5.59 -6.62 -13.14
CA GLU A 32 4.93 -5.39 -12.70
C GLU A 32 3.40 -5.57 -12.64
N ASN A 33 2.79 -6.21 -13.63
CA ASN A 33 1.34 -6.47 -13.66
C ASN A 33 0.92 -7.46 -12.58
N VAL A 34 1.66 -8.55 -12.39
CA VAL A 34 1.41 -9.57 -11.35
C VAL A 34 1.39 -8.93 -9.95
N PHE A 35 2.31 -8.01 -9.68
CA PHE A 35 2.34 -7.27 -8.41
C PHE A 35 1.10 -6.41 -8.21
N VAL A 36 0.60 -5.77 -9.27
CA VAL A 36 -0.62 -4.95 -9.19
C VAL A 36 -1.85 -5.81 -8.97
N GLU A 37 -1.98 -6.92 -9.68
CA GLU A 37 -3.06 -7.90 -9.50
C GLU A 37 -3.05 -8.47 -8.06
N GLN A 38 -1.87 -8.84 -7.56
CA GLN A 38 -1.69 -9.30 -6.19
C GLN A 38 -2.09 -8.21 -5.18
N ALA A 39 -1.67 -6.97 -5.38
CA ALA A 39 -2.03 -5.85 -4.53
C ALA A 39 -3.54 -5.61 -4.50
N ALA A 40 -4.22 -5.74 -5.64
CA ALA A 40 -5.68 -5.65 -5.73
C ALA A 40 -6.37 -6.77 -4.93
N GLY A 41 -5.87 -8.00 -5.04
CA GLY A 41 -6.34 -9.14 -4.24
C GLY A 41 -6.17 -8.91 -2.73
N LEU A 42 -5.03 -8.36 -2.30
CA LEU A 42 -4.76 -8.02 -0.91
C LEU A 42 -5.69 -6.91 -0.40
N LEU A 43 -5.96 -5.88 -1.22
CA LEU A 43 -6.92 -4.83 -0.88
C LEU A 43 -8.35 -5.38 -0.78
N ALA A 44 -8.73 -6.31 -1.65
CA ALA A 44 -10.02 -7.00 -1.59
C ALA A 44 -10.14 -7.82 -0.30
N GLU A 45 -9.10 -8.55 0.07
CA GLU A 45 -9.07 -9.36 1.29
C GLU A 45 -9.14 -8.46 2.54
N SER A 46 -8.33 -7.41 2.62
CA SER A 46 -8.40 -6.43 3.72
C SER A 46 -9.81 -5.84 3.83
N THR A 47 -10.44 -5.50 2.70
CA THR A 47 -11.82 -5.00 2.68
C THR A 47 -12.81 -5.97 3.31
N ARG A 48 -12.71 -7.26 2.98
CA ARG A 48 -13.57 -8.30 3.55
C ARG A 48 -13.34 -8.48 5.05
N ARG A 49 -12.08 -8.45 5.48
CA ARG A 49 -11.71 -8.59 6.90
C ARG A 49 -12.20 -7.40 7.73
N TRP A 50 -12.03 -6.17 7.25
CA TRP A 50 -12.58 -4.99 7.92
C TRP A 50 -14.10 -5.03 8.02
N ALA A 51 -14.79 -5.44 6.97
CA ALA A 51 -16.26 -5.60 7.00
C ALA A 51 -16.70 -6.67 8.02
N LYS A 52 -15.99 -7.80 8.06
CA LYS A 52 -16.24 -8.87 9.04
C LYS A 52 -16.00 -8.37 10.47
N TYR A 53 -14.84 -7.73 10.71
CA TYR A 53 -14.52 -7.18 12.03
C TYR A 53 -15.58 -6.17 12.50
N HIS A 54 -16.01 -5.23 11.64
CA HIS A 54 -17.06 -4.28 11.96
C HIS A 54 -18.39 -4.97 12.32
N ALA A 55 -18.78 -6.00 11.58
CA ALA A 55 -19.98 -6.78 11.88
C ALA A 55 -19.89 -7.53 13.21
N GLU A 56 -18.73 -8.10 13.54
CA GLU A 56 -18.48 -8.80 14.81
C GLU A 56 -18.50 -7.84 16.02
N GLN A 57 -18.23 -6.54 15.81
CA GLN A 57 -18.39 -5.50 16.83
C GLN A 57 -19.84 -5.00 16.95
N GLY A 58 -20.81 -5.69 16.37
CA GLY A 58 -22.24 -5.32 16.40
C GLY A 58 -22.62 -4.23 15.40
N GLY A 59 -21.70 -3.86 14.48
CA GLY A 59 -21.92 -2.80 13.51
C GLY A 59 -21.82 -1.37 14.10
N ASP A 60 -21.47 -1.29 15.36
CA ASP A 60 -21.24 0.00 16.05
C ASP A 60 -19.76 0.43 15.88
N GLY A 61 -19.54 1.74 15.81
CA GLY A 61 -18.21 2.33 15.71
C GLY A 61 -17.77 2.71 14.29
N LYS A 62 -16.52 3.19 14.16
CA LYS A 62 -15.94 3.64 12.89
C LYS A 62 -15.75 2.44 11.96
N ARG A 63 -16.39 2.48 10.79
CA ARG A 63 -16.10 1.55 9.70
C ARG A 63 -14.77 1.93 9.06
N VAL A 64 -13.92 0.95 8.79
CA VAL A 64 -12.68 1.15 8.03
C VAL A 64 -12.89 0.68 6.60
N VAL A 65 -12.57 1.56 5.66
CA VAL A 65 -12.57 1.28 4.21
C VAL A 65 -11.14 1.40 3.72
N PRO A 66 -10.41 0.28 3.55
CA PRO A 66 -8.99 0.32 3.23
C PRO A 66 -8.71 0.98 1.88
N LEU A 67 -7.55 1.61 1.79
CA LEU A 67 -7.05 2.34 0.63
C LEU A 67 -5.75 1.71 0.14
N MET A 68 -5.58 1.70 -1.18
CA MET A 68 -4.29 1.43 -1.84
C MET A 68 -3.68 2.73 -2.35
N VAL A 69 -2.38 2.90 -2.14
CA VAL A 69 -1.57 3.94 -2.78
C VAL A 69 -0.80 3.34 -3.94
N VAL A 70 -0.95 3.90 -5.14
CA VAL A 70 -0.13 3.56 -6.30
C VAL A 70 0.80 4.74 -6.60
N GLN A 71 2.07 4.55 -6.28
CA GLN A 71 3.09 5.58 -6.52
C GLN A 71 3.65 5.42 -7.92
N MET A 72 3.32 6.38 -8.78
CA MET A 72 3.75 6.45 -10.17
C MET A 72 5.09 7.16 -10.31
N GLN A 73 5.76 6.97 -11.45
CA GLN A 73 6.90 7.79 -11.85
C GLN A 73 6.45 9.22 -12.21
N ASP A 74 7.37 10.18 -12.16
CA ASP A 74 7.08 11.59 -12.46
C ASP A 74 6.58 11.79 -13.90
N LEU A 75 7.10 11.01 -14.84
CA LEU A 75 6.74 11.05 -16.26
C LEU A 75 5.60 10.09 -16.64
N ALA A 76 4.89 9.52 -15.67
CA ALA A 76 3.78 8.62 -15.94
C ALA A 76 2.68 9.32 -16.75
N THR A 77 2.21 8.64 -17.77
CA THR A 77 1.19 9.09 -18.72
C THR A 77 -0.20 8.57 -18.35
N PRO A 78 -1.29 9.12 -18.93
CA PRO A 78 -2.63 8.54 -18.78
C PRO A 78 -2.72 7.07 -19.21
N GLU A 79 -1.94 6.66 -20.22
CA GLU A 79 -1.81 5.28 -20.66
C GLU A 79 -1.23 4.36 -19.59
N ASP A 80 -0.23 4.84 -18.84
CA ASP A 80 0.36 4.07 -17.75
C ASP A 80 -0.65 3.87 -16.62
N LEU A 81 -1.41 4.92 -16.28
CA LEU A 81 -2.52 4.83 -15.31
C LEU A 81 -3.59 3.83 -15.78
N TYR A 82 -3.95 3.85 -17.06
CA TYR A 82 -4.94 2.93 -17.62
C TYR A 82 -4.50 1.47 -17.50
N ARG A 83 -3.24 1.15 -17.83
CA ARG A 83 -2.69 -0.21 -17.65
C ARG A 83 -2.78 -0.68 -16.21
N VAL A 84 -2.40 0.19 -15.27
CA VAL A 84 -2.51 -0.12 -13.83
C VAL A 84 -3.97 -0.39 -13.44
N ILE A 85 -4.91 0.42 -13.91
CA ILE A 85 -6.35 0.23 -13.64
C ILE A 85 -6.84 -1.11 -14.18
N GLN A 86 -6.40 -1.52 -15.38
CA GLN A 86 -6.77 -2.83 -15.94
C GLN A 86 -6.25 -3.97 -15.05
N SER A 87 -4.97 -3.96 -14.68
CA SER A 87 -4.40 -4.99 -13.80
C SER A 87 -5.07 -5.01 -12.41
N LEU A 88 -5.45 -3.84 -11.87
CA LEU A 88 -6.20 -3.78 -10.61
C LEU A 88 -7.57 -4.45 -10.74
N ARG A 89 -8.27 -4.27 -11.87
CA ARG A 89 -9.56 -4.91 -12.15
C ARG A 89 -9.42 -6.42 -12.42
N GLU A 90 -8.30 -6.86 -12.99
CA GLU A 90 -7.99 -8.28 -13.14
C GLU A 90 -7.78 -8.94 -11.77
N GLY A 91 -7.05 -8.30 -10.87
CA GLY A 91 -6.82 -8.80 -9.51
C GLY A 91 -8.03 -8.67 -8.56
N TRP A 92 -8.94 -7.74 -8.85
CA TRP A 92 -10.19 -7.55 -8.10
C TRP A 92 -11.34 -7.12 -9.03
N PRO A 93 -12.05 -8.07 -9.65
CA PRO A 93 -13.11 -7.79 -10.61
C PRO A 93 -14.28 -6.95 -10.06
N GLU A 94 -14.54 -7.02 -8.76
CA GLU A 94 -15.61 -6.24 -8.10
C GLU A 94 -15.16 -4.83 -7.65
N LEU A 95 -13.92 -4.42 -7.98
CA LEU A 95 -13.43 -3.08 -7.67
C LEU A 95 -14.34 -2.01 -8.32
N PRO A 96 -14.92 -1.06 -7.54
CA PRO A 96 -15.82 -0.05 -8.09
C PRO A 96 -15.18 0.76 -9.21
N TYR A 97 -15.96 1.13 -10.23
CA TYR A 97 -15.46 1.87 -11.39
C TYR A 97 -15.02 3.30 -11.06
N ASP A 98 -15.64 3.93 -10.07
CA ASP A 98 -15.47 5.32 -9.63
C ASP A 98 -14.64 5.48 -8.36
N CYS A 99 -13.79 4.47 -8.05
CA CYS A 99 -13.02 4.42 -6.81
C CYS A 99 -11.60 4.98 -6.91
N PHE A 100 -11.24 5.53 -8.07
CA PHE A 100 -9.89 6.05 -8.34
C PHE A 100 -9.83 7.55 -8.13
N ALA A 101 -8.72 8.02 -7.54
CA ALA A 101 -8.41 9.44 -7.43
C ALA A 101 -6.90 9.67 -7.58
N HIS A 102 -6.49 10.91 -7.76
CA HIS A 102 -5.07 11.28 -7.77
C HIS A 102 -4.79 12.55 -6.95
N VAL A 103 -3.54 12.69 -6.54
CA VAL A 103 -2.99 13.85 -5.82
C VAL A 103 -1.83 14.49 -6.59
N PHE A 104 -1.89 14.49 -7.93
CA PHE A 104 -0.85 15.10 -8.77
C PHE A 104 -0.92 16.62 -8.72
N GLY A 105 0.22 17.28 -8.97
CA GLY A 105 0.33 18.73 -8.87
C GLY A 105 -0.50 19.54 -9.87
N GLU A 106 -1.01 18.92 -10.93
CA GLU A 106 -1.83 19.58 -11.95
C GLU A 106 -3.24 19.92 -11.45
N HIS A 107 -3.72 19.28 -10.39
CA HIS A 107 -5.03 19.49 -9.74
C HIS A 107 -6.23 19.40 -10.70
N THR A 108 -6.09 18.74 -11.84
CA THR A 108 -7.15 18.58 -12.85
C THR A 108 -7.48 17.11 -13.05
N PRO A 109 -8.75 16.74 -13.35
CA PRO A 109 -9.09 15.36 -13.64
C PRO A 109 -8.26 14.81 -14.80
N ILE A 110 -7.86 13.53 -14.68
CA ILE A 110 -7.12 12.81 -15.71
C ILE A 110 -8.06 11.79 -16.34
N THR A 111 -8.07 11.74 -17.67
CA THR A 111 -8.79 10.68 -18.39
C THR A 111 -7.79 9.61 -18.80
N ALA A 112 -7.97 8.40 -18.27
CA ALA A 112 -7.15 7.23 -18.54
C ALA A 112 -8.03 6.15 -19.17
N GLY A 113 -7.97 6.00 -20.49
CA GLY A 113 -8.88 5.13 -21.24
C GLY A 113 -10.35 5.57 -21.07
N ASP A 114 -11.17 4.69 -20.52
CA ASP A 114 -12.59 4.92 -20.22
C ASP A 114 -12.83 5.46 -18.79
N THR A 115 -11.79 5.63 -18.01
CA THR A 115 -11.87 6.00 -16.60
C THR A 115 -11.45 7.47 -16.40
N VAL A 116 -12.29 8.24 -15.72
CA VAL A 116 -11.96 9.60 -15.26
C VAL A 116 -11.46 9.51 -13.81
N ILE A 117 -10.26 10.00 -13.57
CA ILE A 117 -9.60 10.00 -12.26
C ILE A 117 -9.61 11.44 -11.73
N PRO A 118 -10.51 11.78 -10.79
CA PRO A 118 -10.57 13.13 -10.23
C PRO A 118 -9.37 13.42 -9.33
N TYR A 119 -9.01 14.70 -9.24
CA TYR A 119 -8.10 15.20 -8.22
C TYR A 119 -8.79 15.25 -6.86
N VAL A 120 -8.05 14.91 -5.82
CA VAL A 120 -8.46 15.09 -4.42
C VAL A 120 -7.35 15.78 -3.65
N GLU A 121 -7.73 16.64 -2.70
CA GLU A 121 -6.76 17.21 -1.78
C GLU A 121 -6.19 16.12 -0.85
N PRO A 122 -4.86 16.01 -0.72
CA PRO A 122 -4.24 14.96 0.08
C PRO A 122 -4.81 14.84 1.49
N GLN A 123 -5.05 15.95 2.17
CA GLN A 123 -5.57 15.98 3.54
C GLN A 123 -7.01 15.49 3.66
N SER A 124 -7.76 15.45 2.55
CA SER A 124 -9.16 14.99 2.53
C SER A 124 -9.32 13.50 2.22
N VAL A 125 -8.23 12.81 1.89
CA VAL A 125 -8.28 11.42 1.42
C VAL A 125 -8.82 10.49 2.51
N GLU A 126 -8.43 10.69 3.76
CA GLU A 126 -8.89 9.84 4.88
C GLU A 126 -10.43 9.82 4.98
N ASP A 127 -11.07 10.96 4.79
CA ASP A 127 -12.53 11.10 4.91
C ASP A 127 -13.31 10.71 3.64
N ARG A 128 -12.61 10.44 2.54
CA ARG A 128 -13.22 10.07 1.25
C ARG A 128 -13.25 8.57 1.06
N GLU A 129 -14.14 7.88 1.75
CA GLU A 129 -14.25 6.41 1.70
C GLU A 129 -14.46 5.83 0.30
N TRP A 130 -15.01 6.61 -0.63
CA TRP A 130 -15.17 6.19 -2.02
C TRP A 130 -13.81 5.99 -2.74
N VAL A 131 -12.75 6.70 -2.31
CA VAL A 131 -11.40 6.49 -2.85
C VAL A 131 -10.85 5.19 -2.31
N ARG A 132 -10.66 4.22 -3.20
CA ARG A 132 -10.07 2.92 -2.88
C ARG A 132 -8.65 2.80 -3.42
N VAL A 133 -8.35 3.52 -4.49
CA VAL A 133 -7.03 3.59 -5.12
C VAL A 133 -6.64 5.05 -5.33
N LEU A 134 -5.52 5.44 -4.74
CA LEU A 134 -4.97 6.79 -4.84
C LEU A 134 -3.68 6.78 -5.65
N PHE A 135 -3.68 7.47 -6.78
CA PHE A 135 -2.46 7.68 -7.56
C PHE A 135 -1.68 8.89 -7.04
N ALA A 136 -0.39 8.69 -6.77
CA ALA A 136 0.56 9.71 -6.35
C ALA A 136 1.83 9.66 -7.20
N LYS A 137 2.55 10.77 -7.38
CA LYS A 137 3.85 10.81 -8.08
C LYS A 137 5.00 11.04 -7.10
N THR A 138 5.11 12.23 -6.59
CA THR A 138 6.07 12.59 -5.55
C THR A 138 5.49 12.32 -4.17
N ALA A 139 6.30 12.51 -3.14
CA ALA A 139 5.83 12.35 -1.77
C ALA A 139 4.49 13.06 -1.59
N ILE A 140 3.50 12.31 -1.18
CA ILE A 140 2.20 12.87 -0.82
C ILE A 140 2.50 13.95 0.22
N SER A 141 2.08 15.17 -0.07
CA SER A 141 2.53 16.41 0.56
C SER A 141 2.57 16.37 2.08
N THR A 142 3.39 17.23 2.66
CA THR A 142 3.43 17.52 4.10
C THR A 142 2.00 17.65 4.64
N GLY A 143 1.66 16.84 5.65
CA GLY A 143 0.32 16.84 6.26
C GLY A 143 -0.64 15.75 5.76
N TRP A 144 -0.28 14.92 4.78
CA TRP A 144 -1.06 13.73 4.47
C TRP A 144 -0.92 12.72 5.62
N ASP A 145 -2.05 12.28 6.12
CA ASP A 145 -2.18 11.23 7.13
C ASP A 145 -3.39 10.39 6.76
N CYS A 146 -3.16 9.11 6.49
CA CYS A 146 -4.23 8.23 6.02
C CYS A 146 -4.05 6.82 6.61
N PRO A 147 -4.44 6.61 7.88
CA PRO A 147 -4.32 5.33 8.56
C PRO A 147 -4.99 4.16 7.85
N ARG A 148 -6.04 4.42 7.04
CA ARG A 148 -6.70 3.40 6.22
C ARG A 148 -5.92 3.01 4.96
N ALA A 149 -4.79 3.66 4.66
CA ALA A 149 -3.88 3.21 3.61
C ALA A 149 -3.10 1.99 4.11
N GLU A 150 -3.33 0.83 3.50
CA GLU A 150 -2.80 -0.45 3.96
C GLU A 150 -1.98 -1.18 2.90
N VAL A 151 -2.22 -0.87 1.64
CA VAL A 151 -1.50 -1.45 0.50
C VAL A 151 -0.83 -0.35 -0.29
N MET A 152 0.43 -0.55 -0.68
CA MET A 152 1.16 0.33 -1.57
C MET A 152 1.80 -0.47 -2.71
N VAL A 153 1.70 0.06 -3.92
CA VAL A 153 2.52 -0.36 -5.06
C VAL A 153 3.37 0.83 -5.49
N SER A 154 4.69 0.69 -5.58
CA SER A 154 5.56 1.78 -6.03
C SER A 154 6.31 1.43 -7.30
N TYR A 155 6.07 2.20 -8.35
CA TYR A 155 6.83 2.16 -9.61
C TYR A 155 8.08 3.06 -9.61
N ARG A 156 8.39 3.66 -8.46
CA ARG A 156 9.61 4.48 -8.31
C ARG A 156 10.85 3.59 -8.40
N PRO A 157 11.94 4.10 -8.97
CA PRO A 157 13.19 3.37 -8.99
C PRO A 157 13.79 3.21 -7.58
N ALA A 158 14.63 2.20 -7.40
CA ALA A 158 15.23 1.82 -6.12
C ALA A 158 16.08 2.93 -5.42
N ASN A 159 16.54 3.94 -6.19
CA ASN A 159 17.26 5.09 -5.65
C ASN A 159 16.34 6.12 -4.96
N ASP A 160 15.02 6.01 -5.12
CA ASP A 160 14.03 6.92 -4.52
C ASP A 160 13.54 6.43 -3.14
N ARG A 161 14.35 5.65 -2.43
CA ARG A 161 14.01 5.01 -1.15
C ARG A 161 13.41 5.96 -0.12
N ASP A 162 13.91 7.19 -0.03
CA ASP A 162 13.48 8.16 0.99
C ASP A 162 12.01 8.56 0.80
N TYR A 163 11.53 8.65 -0.45
CA TYR A 163 10.12 8.89 -0.75
C TYR A 163 9.23 7.72 -0.32
N ILE A 164 9.70 6.49 -0.54
CA ILE A 164 8.98 5.28 -0.14
C ILE A 164 8.90 5.20 1.38
N THR A 165 10.01 5.40 2.07
CA THR A 165 10.08 5.43 3.53
C THR A 165 9.13 6.47 4.13
N GLN A 166 9.06 7.67 3.55
CA GLN A 166 8.15 8.72 4.00
C GLN A 166 6.67 8.35 3.84
N ILE A 167 6.28 7.71 2.74
CA ILE A 167 4.89 7.27 2.53
C ILE A 167 4.55 6.15 3.51
N ILE A 168 5.41 5.15 3.64
CA ILE A 168 5.23 4.04 4.61
C ILE A 168 5.05 4.60 6.02
N GLY A 169 5.91 5.52 6.45
CA GLY A 169 5.81 6.15 7.76
C GLY A 169 4.47 6.84 8.04
N ARG A 170 3.70 7.20 7.00
CA ARG A 170 2.35 7.78 7.12
C ARG A 170 1.24 6.73 7.07
N MET A 171 1.55 5.52 6.59
CA MET A 171 0.60 4.41 6.50
C MET A 171 0.61 3.52 7.74
N VAL A 172 1.66 3.60 8.58
CA VAL A 172 1.81 2.70 9.73
C VAL A 172 0.85 2.98 10.89
N ARG A 173 0.10 4.07 10.87
CA ARG A 173 -0.91 4.34 11.91
C ARG A 173 -2.08 3.38 11.81
N SER A 174 -2.58 2.93 12.97
CA SER A 174 -3.77 2.09 13.02
C SER A 174 -5.04 2.91 12.80
N PRO A 175 -5.95 2.52 11.89
CA PRO A 175 -7.18 3.27 11.57
C PRO A 175 -8.12 3.48 12.76
N LEU A 176 -8.11 2.55 13.71
CA LEU A 176 -8.93 2.60 14.91
C LEU A 176 -8.15 2.98 16.18
N ALA A 177 -6.89 3.39 16.03
CA ALA A 177 -5.98 3.67 17.14
C ALA A 177 -5.94 2.52 18.16
N ARG A 178 -6.01 1.28 17.67
CA ARG A 178 -5.93 0.05 18.46
C ARG A 178 -5.53 -1.13 17.57
N ARG A 179 -4.87 -2.10 18.16
CA ARG A 179 -4.57 -3.38 17.52
C ARG A 179 -5.84 -4.20 17.30
N ILE A 180 -5.93 -4.90 16.17
CA ILE A 180 -7.01 -5.82 15.86
C ILE A 180 -6.58 -7.23 16.28
N PRO A 181 -7.15 -7.80 17.35
CA PRO A 181 -6.71 -9.09 17.86
C PRO A 181 -6.99 -10.22 16.86
N GLY A 182 -5.97 -11.07 16.62
CA GLY A 182 -6.10 -12.28 15.82
C GLY A 182 -6.16 -12.06 14.31
N ASP A 183 -5.84 -10.86 13.82
CA ASP A 183 -5.78 -10.59 12.39
C ASP A 183 -4.53 -9.76 12.05
N ASP A 184 -3.46 -10.46 11.64
CA ASP A 184 -2.19 -9.81 11.31
C ASP A 184 -2.27 -8.94 10.06
N LEU A 185 -3.14 -9.28 9.10
CA LEU A 185 -3.32 -8.48 7.88
C LEU A 185 -3.86 -7.08 8.21
N LEU A 186 -4.83 -6.97 9.12
CA LEU A 186 -5.40 -5.69 9.54
C LEU A 186 -4.44 -4.84 10.40
N ASN A 187 -3.37 -5.47 10.90
CA ASN A 187 -2.30 -4.82 11.66
C ASN A 187 -1.03 -4.62 10.82
N SER A 188 -1.13 -4.71 9.49
CA SER A 188 0.02 -4.63 8.58
C SER A 188 -0.11 -3.52 7.56
N VAL A 189 1.03 -3.08 7.02
CA VAL A 189 1.16 -2.32 5.78
C VAL A 189 1.88 -3.20 4.77
N LEU A 190 1.30 -3.36 3.60
CA LEU A 190 1.85 -4.17 2.52
C LEU A 190 2.39 -3.27 1.42
N CYS A 191 3.68 -3.37 1.13
CA CYS A 191 4.36 -2.55 0.13
C CYS A 191 4.97 -3.45 -0.95
N LEU A 192 4.44 -3.35 -2.16
CA LEU A 192 4.92 -4.08 -3.32
C LEU A 192 5.82 -3.17 -4.14
N LEU A 193 7.08 -3.58 -4.32
CA LEU A 193 8.15 -2.77 -4.89
C LEU A 193 8.75 -3.46 -6.15
N PRO A 194 8.01 -3.48 -7.28
CA PRO A 194 8.38 -4.24 -8.48
C PRO A 194 9.73 -3.85 -9.11
N ARG A 195 10.27 -2.68 -8.76
CA ARG A 195 11.55 -2.17 -9.29
C ARG A 195 12.69 -2.19 -8.27
N PHE A 196 12.50 -2.88 -7.15
CA PHE A 196 13.50 -3.01 -6.11
C PHE A 196 14.15 -4.37 -6.14
N ASN A 197 15.45 -4.39 -5.85
CA ASN A 197 16.17 -5.60 -5.49
C ASN A 197 16.30 -5.72 -3.96
N ARG A 198 16.81 -6.86 -3.48
CA ARG A 198 16.99 -7.13 -2.05
C ARG A 198 17.74 -6.01 -1.32
N THR A 199 18.87 -5.57 -1.86
CA THR A 199 19.71 -4.52 -1.24
C THR A 199 18.95 -3.20 -1.09
N ALA A 200 18.17 -2.82 -2.10
CA ALA A 200 17.35 -1.62 -2.05
C ALA A 200 16.23 -1.72 -1.01
N ALA A 201 15.56 -2.87 -0.93
CA ALA A 201 14.53 -3.13 0.07
C ALA A 201 15.10 -3.10 1.50
N GLU A 202 16.25 -3.73 1.74
CA GLU A 202 16.95 -3.66 3.02
C GLU A 202 17.34 -2.23 3.41
N ASN A 203 17.65 -1.38 2.44
CA ASN A 203 17.91 0.04 2.70
C ASN A 203 16.64 0.81 3.10
N VAL A 204 15.48 0.45 2.54
CA VAL A 204 14.17 1.00 2.98
C VAL A 204 13.91 0.59 4.43
N VAL A 205 14.06 -0.69 4.76
CA VAL A 205 13.91 -1.20 6.15
C VAL A 205 14.81 -0.46 7.11
N ARG A 206 16.08 -0.25 6.75
CA ARG A 206 17.00 0.53 7.57
C ARG A 206 16.55 1.98 7.75
N GLY A 207 16.02 2.61 6.70
CA GLY A 207 15.50 3.98 6.78
C GLY A 207 14.29 4.10 7.68
N ILE A 208 13.39 3.10 7.67
CA ILE A 208 12.21 3.07 8.54
C ILE A 208 12.62 2.83 10.00
N ASN A 209 13.67 2.02 10.23
CA ASN A 209 14.18 1.68 11.57
C ASN A 209 15.24 2.66 12.10
N ALA A 210 15.72 3.61 11.28
CA ALA A 210 16.69 4.59 11.74
C ALA A 210 16.00 5.55 12.72
N PRO A 211 16.63 5.83 13.89
CA PRO A 211 16.14 6.89 14.75
C PRO A 211 16.20 8.21 13.98
N ASP A 212 15.12 8.97 13.96
CA ASP A 212 15.16 10.34 13.51
C ASP A 212 16.13 11.12 14.39
N ASP A 213 16.95 12.00 13.82
CA ASP A 213 17.93 12.85 14.53
C ASP A 213 17.31 13.79 15.61
N ILE A 214 16.01 13.68 15.86
CA ILE A 214 15.21 14.55 16.75
C ILE A 214 14.42 13.77 17.81
N GLY A 215 14.82 12.55 18.15
CA GLY A 215 14.22 11.82 19.27
C GLY A 215 14.00 10.34 18.98
N ASP A 216 14.29 9.54 19.98
CA ASP A 216 14.35 8.08 19.99
C ASP A 216 13.03 7.33 19.63
N GLU A 217 12.20 7.83 18.73
CA GLU A 217 11.03 7.09 18.26
C GLU A 217 11.45 6.07 17.19
N LYS A 218 11.66 4.85 17.61
CA LYS A 218 11.81 3.70 16.71
C LYS A 218 10.44 3.33 16.14
N THR A 219 10.34 3.33 14.81
CA THR A 219 9.18 2.77 14.10
C THR A 219 9.08 1.26 14.35
N PRO A 220 7.87 0.68 14.42
CA PRO A 220 7.68 -0.71 14.74
C PRO A 220 8.36 -1.67 13.75
N MET A 221 8.64 -2.86 14.24
CA MET A 221 9.35 -3.95 13.59
C MET A 221 8.91 -4.21 12.15
N GLN A 222 9.90 -4.39 11.27
CA GLN A 222 9.63 -4.63 9.85
C GLN A 222 10.24 -5.95 9.41
N THR A 223 9.52 -6.61 8.53
CA THR A 223 9.95 -7.86 7.91
C THR A 223 10.04 -7.66 6.40
N VAL A 224 11.20 -7.97 5.81
CA VAL A 224 11.32 -8.16 4.36
C VAL A 224 10.95 -9.61 4.09
N VAL A 225 9.80 -9.81 3.47
CA VAL A 225 9.39 -11.12 2.97
C VAL A 225 9.73 -11.15 1.47
N GLU A 226 10.50 -12.15 1.05
CA GLU A 226 10.53 -12.54 -0.34
C GLU A 226 9.25 -13.35 -0.59
N PRO A 227 8.29 -12.84 -1.37
CA PRO A 227 7.21 -13.69 -1.76
C PRO A 227 7.82 -14.83 -2.57
N GLU A 228 7.44 -16.05 -2.29
CA GLU A 228 7.45 -17.10 -3.30
C GLU A 228 6.50 -16.60 -4.39
N VAL A 229 7.05 -15.94 -5.39
CA VAL A 229 6.29 -15.62 -6.60
C VAL A 229 5.99 -16.99 -7.20
N LEU A 230 4.76 -17.46 -7.01
CA LEU A 230 4.21 -18.55 -7.79
C LEU A 230 4.13 -18.01 -9.22
N VAL A 231 5.24 -18.10 -9.95
CA VAL A 231 5.26 -17.87 -11.39
C VAL A 231 4.29 -18.90 -11.95
N PRO A 232 3.23 -18.48 -12.67
CA PRO A 232 2.43 -19.42 -13.41
C PRO A 232 3.41 -20.16 -14.31
N ILE A 233 3.57 -21.46 -14.10
CA ILE A 233 4.40 -22.28 -14.97
C ILE A 233 3.61 -22.37 -16.26
N GLU A 234 3.94 -21.51 -17.23
CA GLU A 234 3.49 -21.62 -18.62
C GLU A 234 4.20 -22.79 -19.31
N ASN A 235 4.14 -23.95 -18.71
CA ASN A 235 4.67 -25.17 -19.28
C ASN A 235 3.51 -26.17 -19.40
N ALA A 236 2.86 -26.16 -20.59
CA ALA A 236 1.77 -27.08 -20.93
C ALA A 236 2.15 -28.56 -20.69
N ASP A 237 3.44 -28.86 -20.74
CA ASP A 237 3.98 -30.23 -20.57
C ASP A 237 3.90 -30.75 -19.11
N LEU A 238 3.66 -29.89 -18.13
CA LEU A 238 3.49 -30.33 -16.73
C LEU A 238 2.07 -30.79 -16.40
N TRP A 239 1.06 -30.38 -17.17
CA TRP A 239 -0.32 -30.79 -16.97
C TRP A 239 -0.59 -32.22 -17.51
N ASP A 240 0.30 -32.76 -18.36
CA ASP A 240 0.21 -34.12 -18.85
C ASP A 240 0.79 -35.16 -17.87
N LEU A 241 1.29 -34.76 -16.71
CA LEU A 241 1.87 -35.61 -15.66
C LEU A 241 0.90 -35.91 -14.50
N PHE A 242 -0.30 -35.37 -14.50
CA PHE A 242 -1.38 -35.60 -13.54
C PHE A 242 -2.66 -36.04 -14.23
#